data_bf165c99b25318413438bdb6078b182d
#
_entry.id   bf165c99b25318413438bdb6078b182d
#
_cell.length_a   1.000
_cell.length_b   1.000
_cell.length_c   1.000
_cell.angle_alpha   90.00
_cell.angle_beta   90.00
_cell.angle_gamma   90.00
#
_symmetry.space_group_name_H-M   'P 1'
#
loop_
_entity.id
_entity.type
_entity.pdbx_description
1 polymer ?
#
loop_
_entity_poly.entity_id
_entity_poly.type
_entity_poly.pdbx_seq_one_letter_code
_entity_poly.pdbx_strand_id
1 'polypeptide(L)'
;MDVRAFTGKAKFCKKFAAGFSNCCKDSGWGQDVGLARCSSEEKALAKAKKDKLTVSIGEFCSKKVLGICLEKKRSYCQFDSKLAQIVQQQGRNGQLHIGFGGASSPDCRGITVAELQGIDFNKLDFTNFMEDLINNQKIPDNSELTEKTKARIKELLTQSSAK
;
A
#
# COMPACT_ATOMS: atom_id res chain seq x y z
N MET A 1 -4.12 -26.32 0.92
CA MET A 1 -4.69 -25.06 0.42
C MET A 1 -3.90 -23.90 0.98
N ASP A 2 -3.45 -23.03 0.08
CA ASP A 2 -2.58 -21.92 0.45
C ASP A 2 -3.44 -20.72 0.80
N VAL A 3 -3.69 -20.50 2.08
CA VAL A 3 -4.49 -19.37 2.56
C VAL A 3 -3.58 -18.15 2.69
N ARG A 4 -3.99 -17.05 2.07
CA ARG A 4 -3.26 -15.79 2.12
C ARG A 4 -4.20 -14.67 2.51
N ALA A 5 -3.70 -13.78 3.37
CA ALA A 5 -4.45 -12.64 3.88
C ALA A 5 -3.84 -11.34 3.35
N PHE A 6 -4.69 -10.33 3.17
CA PHE A 6 -4.25 -8.98 2.79
C PHE A 6 -3.55 -8.91 1.44
N THR A 7 -4.05 -9.67 0.47
CA THR A 7 -3.49 -9.67 -0.88
C THR A 7 -3.63 -8.30 -1.52
N GLY A 8 -2.54 -7.80 -2.11
CA GLY A 8 -2.52 -6.55 -2.82
C GLY A 8 -2.46 -6.74 -4.32
N LYS A 9 -2.47 -5.63 -5.04
CA LYS A 9 -2.37 -5.60 -6.49
C LYS A 9 -1.23 -4.69 -6.90
N ALA A 10 -0.44 -5.11 -7.89
CA ALA A 10 0.59 -4.27 -8.46
C ALA A 10 -0.04 -3.16 -9.27
N LYS A 11 0.36 -1.92 -9.02
CA LYS A 11 -0.11 -0.74 -9.73
C LYS A 11 1.07 0.09 -10.18
N PHE A 12 0.89 0.80 -11.28
CA PHE A 12 1.96 1.56 -11.90
C PHE A 12 1.49 2.95 -12.29
N CYS A 13 2.40 3.92 -12.21
CA CYS A 13 2.19 5.24 -12.76
C CYS A 13 3.40 5.63 -13.58
N LYS A 14 3.18 6.40 -14.64
CA LYS A 14 4.25 6.77 -15.56
C LYS A 14 4.78 8.17 -15.31
N LYS A 15 6.08 8.33 -15.57
CA LYS A 15 6.79 9.62 -15.53
C LYS A 15 7.58 9.73 -16.81
N PHE A 16 7.38 10.81 -17.56
CA PHE A 16 8.19 11.05 -18.75
C PHE A 16 9.49 11.76 -18.35
N ALA A 17 10.57 11.41 -19.06
CA ALA A 17 11.90 11.93 -18.75
C ALA A 17 11.97 13.46 -18.84
N ALA A 18 11.15 14.08 -19.68
CA ALA A 18 11.11 15.52 -19.84
C ALA A 18 10.38 16.25 -18.71
N GLY A 19 9.78 15.54 -17.76
CA GLY A 19 9.12 16.13 -16.60
C GLY A 19 7.77 16.77 -16.87
N PHE A 20 7.27 16.71 -18.10
CA PHE A 20 6.00 17.34 -18.46
C PHE A 20 4.78 16.55 -18.06
N SER A 21 4.92 15.25 -17.80
CA SER A 21 3.82 14.39 -17.43
C SER A 21 4.28 13.47 -16.33
N ASN A 22 3.85 13.77 -15.12
CA ASN A 22 4.13 12.93 -13.97
C ASN A 22 2.80 12.43 -13.39
N CYS A 23 2.43 11.21 -13.78
CA CYS A 23 1.21 10.58 -13.31
C CYS A 23 1.38 9.92 -11.93
N CYS A 24 2.55 10.06 -11.33
CA CYS A 24 2.84 9.53 -10.01
C CYS A 24 2.59 10.53 -8.87
N LYS A 25 2.05 11.71 -9.20
CA LYS A 25 1.72 12.70 -8.18
C LYS A 25 0.52 12.24 -7.37
N ASP A 26 0.53 12.52 -6.09
CA ASP A 26 -0.58 12.21 -5.19
C ASP A 26 -1.35 13.45 -4.76
N SER A 27 -0.96 14.64 -5.28
CA SER A 27 -1.64 15.92 -5.01
C SER A 27 -1.56 16.80 -6.25
N GLY A 28 -2.40 17.83 -6.30
CA GLY A 28 -2.42 18.78 -7.41
C GLY A 28 -3.10 18.27 -8.66
N TRP A 29 -3.88 17.20 -8.57
CA TRP A 29 -4.62 16.66 -9.69
C TRP A 29 -5.67 17.66 -10.19
N GLY A 30 -5.73 17.83 -11.49
CA GLY A 30 -6.68 18.73 -12.12
C GLY A 30 -6.18 20.13 -12.37
N GLN A 31 -5.02 20.50 -11.82
CA GLN A 31 -4.43 21.82 -12.01
C GLN A 31 -3.24 21.81 -12.97
N ASP A 32 -2.75 20.64 -13.32
CA ASP A 32 -1.60 20.45 -14.19
C ASP A 32 -2.06 19.92 -15.54
N VAL A 33 -1.63 20.57 -16.61
CA VAL A 33 -1.99 20.23 -17.98
C VAL A 33 -1.59 18.78 -18.33
N GLY A 34 -0.50 18.31 -17.75
CA GLY A 34 0.00 16.96 -17.99
C GLY A 34 -0.92 15.84 -17.50
N LEU A 35 -1.83 16.15 -16.59
CA LEU A 35 -2.71 15.15 -15.98
C LEU A 35 -3.76 14.60 -16.93
N ALA A 36 -4.08 15.32 -18.00
CA ALA A 36 -5.02 14.85 -19.00
C ALA A 36 -4.54 13.58 -19.72
N ARG A 37 -3.24 13.29 -19.66
CA ARG A 37 -2.64 12.10 -20.28
C ARG A 37 -2.56 10.90 -19.34
N CYS A 38 -2.96 11.06 -18.09
CA CYS A 38 -2.92 9.97 -17.14
C CYS A 38 -4.17 9.12 -17.25
N SER A 39 -4.01 7.80 -17.13
CA SER A 39 -5.12 6.86 -17.23
C SER A 39 -6.00 6.95 -15.98
N SER A 40 -7.21 6.40 -16.08
CA SER A 40 -8.09 6.30 -14.92
C SER A 40 -7.47 5.47 -13.81
N GLU A 41 -6.70 4.44 -14.17
CA GLU A 41 -5.98 3.63 -13.18
C GLU A 41 -4.91 4.43 -12.44
N GLU A 42 -4.19 5.30 -13.16
CA GLU A 42 -3.19 6.15 -12.54
C GLU A 42 -3.82 7.18 -11.60
N LYS A 43 -4.97 7.72 -11.97
CA LYS A 43 -5.72 8.64 -11.11
C LYS A 43 -6.25 7.92 -9.87
N ALA A 44 -6.73 6.70 -10.04
CA ALA A 44 -7.18 5.89 -8.91
C ALA A 44 -6.02 5.53 -7.98
N LEU A 45 -4.84 5.26 -8.55
CA LEU A 45 -3.63 5.01 -7.76
C LEU A 45 -3.24 6.25 -6.95
N ALA A 46 -3.32 7.43 -7.53
CA ALA A 46 -3.02 8.67 -6.81
C ALA A 46 -3.96 8.84 -5.60
N LYS A 47 -5.24 8.53 -5.78
CA LYS A 47 -6.20 8.56 -4.69
C LYS A 47 -5.86 7.52 -3.62
N ALA A 48 -5.50 6.31 -4.02
CA ALA A 48 -5.11 5.25 -3.08
C ALA A 48 -3.87 5.64 -2.28
N LYS A 49 -2.91 6.31 -2.90
CA LYS A 49 -1.70 6.82 -2.22
C LYS A 49 -2.09 7.86 -1.17
N LYS A 50 -2.97 8.79 -1.53
CA LYS A 50 -3.47 9.80 -0.62
C LYS A 50 -4.21 9.16 0.56
N ASP A 51 -4.95 8.10 0.30
CA ASP A 51 -5.72 7.38 1.31
C ASP A 51 -4.85 6.38 2.11
N LYS A 52 -3.54 6.36 1.86
CA LYS A 52 -2.57 5.51 2.59
C LYS A 52 -2.85 4.01 2.42
N LEU A 53 -3.21 3.62 1.21
CA LEU A 53 -3.51 2.23 0.87
C LEU A 53 -2.37 1.55 0.12
N THR A 54 -1.26 2.22 -0.10
CA THR A 54 -0.20 1.72 -0.97
C THR A 54 1.14 1.59 -0.27
N VAL A 55 2.00 0.76 -0.87
CA VAL A 55 3.42 0.65 -0.52
C VAL A 55 4.21 0.91 -1.79
N SER A 56 5.15 1.85 -1.74
CA SER A 56 6.03 2.16 -2.88
C SER A 56 7.08 1.07 -3.04
N ILE A 57 7.25 0.57 -4.26
CA ILE A 57 8.22 -0.48 -4.57
C ILE A 57 9.49 0.11 -5.17
N GLY A 58 9.37 0.83 -6.30
CA GLY A 58 10.52 1.42 -6.96
C GLY A 58 10.21 1.96 -8.33
N GLU A 59 11.24 2.44 -9.02
CA GLU A 59 11.14 2.95 -10.38
C GLU A 59 11.92 2.07 -11.34
N PHE A 60 11.43 1.98 -12.56
CA PHE A 60 12.13 1.27 -13.63
C PHE A 60 11.86 1.95 -14.95
N CYS A 61 12.72 1.72 -15.94
CA CYS A 61 12.51 2.25 -17.27
C CYS A 61 11.51 1.36 -18.02
N SER A 62 10.36 1.92 -18.39
CA SER A 62 9.32 1.20 -19.10
C SER A 62 9.42 1.36 -20.62
N LYS A 63 10.12 2.38 -21.10
CA LYS A 63 10.30 2.63 -22.53
C LYS A 63 11.69 3.16 -22.81
N LYS A 64 12.48 2.38 -23.52
CA LYS A 64 13.87 2.69 -23.83
C LYS A 64 14.09 2.69 -25.32
N VAL A 65 14.75 3.74 -25.83
CA VAL A 65 15.10 3.85 -27.25
C VAL A 65 16.56 4.23 -27.33
N LEU A 66 17.34 3.43 -28.05
CA LEU A 66 18.77 3.65 -28.30
C LEU A 66 19.56 3.90 -26.98
N GLY A 67 19.23 3.15 -25.94
CA GLY A 67 19.89 3.27 -24.65
C GLY A 67 19.42 4.41 -23.79
N ILE A 68 18.50 5.24 -24.27
CA ILE A 68 17.94 6.36 -23.53
C ILE A 68 16.56 6.01 -23.00
N CYS A 69 16.33 6.23 -21.71
CA CYS A 69 15.04 5.99 -21.11
C CYS A 69 14.10 7.17 -21.39
N LEU A 70 13.03 6.91 -22.14
CA LEU A 70 12.03 7.92 -22.48
C LEU A 70 10.89 7.96 -21.49
N GLU A 71 10.57 6.83 -20.87
CA GLU A 71 9.47 6.74 -19.91
C GLU A 71 9.90 5.85 -18.75
N LYS A 72 9.66 6.33 -17.56
CA LYS A 72 9.85 5.57 -16.33
C LYS A 72 8.49 5.27 -15.72
N LYS A 73 8.38 4.13 -15.05
CA LYS A 73 7.22 3.80 -14.26
C LYS A 73 7.64 3.58 -12.82
N ARG A 74 6.80 4.01 -11.90
CA ARG A 74 6.95 3.69 -10.49
C ARG A 74 5.89 2.68 -10.12
N SER A 75 6.31 1.65 -9.38
CA SER A 75 5.43 0.57 -8.99
C SER A 75 5.04 0.67 -7.53
N TYR A 76 3.85 0.17 -7.25
CA TYR A 76 3.26 0.15 -5.91
C TYR A 76 2.50 -1.14 -5.72
N CYS A 77 2.41 -1.58 -4.47
CA CYS A 77 1.39 -2.52 -4.07
C CYS A 77 0.22 -1.73 -3.50
N GLN A 78 -0.97 -1.94 -4.02
CA GLN A 78 -2.20 -1.30 -3.54
C GLN A 78 -3.05 -2.31 -2.81
N PHE A 79 -3.50 -1.95 -1.62
CA PHE A 79 -4.32 -2.82 -0.77
C PHE A 79 -5.73 -2.26 -0.64
N ASP A 80 -6.68 -3.14 -0.29
CA ASP A 80 -8.09 -2.76 -0.21
C ASP A 80 -8.43 -2.01 1.07
N SER A 81 -7.55 -2.03 2.06
CA SER A 81 -7.80 -1.37 3.34
C SER A 81 -6.50 -0.85 3.95
N LYS A 82 -6.63 0.14 4.83
CA LYS A 82 -5.49 0.66 5.58
C LYS A 82 -4.91 -0.42 6.51
N LEU A 83 -5.77 -1.28 7.05
CA LEU A 83 -5.31 -2.39 7.87
C LEU A 83 -4.39 -3.32 7.09
N ALA A 84 -4.79 -3.70 5.88
CA ALA A 84 -3.97 -4.55 5.02
C ALA A 84 -2.63 -3.88 4.71
N GLN A 85 -2.64 -2.60 4.40
CA GLN A 85 -1.42 -1.84 4.11
C GLN A 85 -0.48 -1.83 5.32
N ILE A 86 -1.02 -1.59 6.52
CA ILE A 86 -0.23 -1.56 7.75
C ILE A 86 0.41 -2.91 8.03
N VAL A 87 -0.35 -3.98 7.95
CA VAL A 87 0.16 -5.33 8.22
C VAL A 87 1.21 -5.73 7.19
N GLN A 88 0.99 -5.40 5.92
CA GLN A 88 1.95 -5.71 4.87
C GLN A 88 3.23 -4.89 5.02
N GLN A 89 3.12 -3.58 5.18
CA GLN A 89 4.30 -2.73 5.24
C GLN A 89 5.08 -2.92 6.53
N GLN A 90 4.41 -2.87 7.66
CA GLN A 90 5.09 -2.94 8.95
C GLN A 90 5.36 -4.37 9.41
N GLY A 91 4.44 -5.27 9.14
CA GLY A 91 4.58 -6.67 9.54
C GLY A 91 5.46 -7.45 8.58
N ARG A 92 5.00 -7.62 7.35
CA ARG A 92 5.73 -8.41 6.35
C ARG A 92 7.10 -7.81 6.04
N ASN A 93 7.14 -6.54 5.70
CA ASN A 93 8.41 -5.89 5.33
C ASN A 93 9.19 -5.47 6.58
N GLY A 94 8.54 -4.76 7.51
CA GLY A 94 9.22 -4.19 8.66
C GLY A 94 9.75 -5.22 9.64
N GLN A 95 8.94 -6.22 10.00
CA GLN A 95 9.32 -7.21 10.99
C GLN A 95 9.92 -8.47 10.37
N LEU A 96 9.29 -9.02 9.34
CA LEU A 96 9.74 -10.26 8.74
C LEU A 96 10.82 -10.06 7.67
N HIS A 97 11.07 -8.83 7.28
CA HIS A 97 12.06 -8.46 6.26
C HIS A 97 11.83 -9.15 4.91
N ILE A 98 10.56 -9.36 4.57
CA ILE A 98 10.15 -9.93 3.30
C ILE A 98 9.78 -8.77 2.36
N GLY A 99 10.52 -8.60 1.29
CA GLY A 99 10.31 -7.51 0.35
C GLY A 99 9.09 -7.68 -0.54
N PHE A 100 8.83 -6.67 -1.34
CA PHE A 100 7.71 -6.64 -2.28
C PHE A 100 8.16 -6.88 -3.72
N GLY A 101 9.27 -7.55 -3.91
CA GLY A 101 9.79 -7.84 -5.23
C GLY A 101 10.54 -6.67 -5.85
N GLY A 102 10.79 -6.75 -7.16
CA GLY A 102 11.49 -5.71 -7.91
C GLY A 102 10.52 -4.67 -8.45
N ALA A 103 11.06 -3.53 -8.85
CA ALA A 103 10.26 -2.42 -9.37
C ALA A 103 9.44 -2.82 -10.59
N SER A 104 10.06 -3.56 -11.53
CA SER A 104 9.38 -4.00 -12.75
C SER A 104 8.51 -5.23 -12.52
N SER A 105 8.66 -5.89 -11.40
CA SER A 105 7.97 -7.14 -11.09
C SER A 105 7.60 -7.19 -9.61
N PRO A 106 6.64 -6.36 -9.19
CA PRO A 106 6.25 -6.31 -7.77
C PRO A 106 5.63 -7.61 -7.29
N ASP A 107 5.91 -7.95 -6.05
CA ASP A 107 5.30 -9.08 -5.37
C ASP A 107 4.34 -8.56 -4.30
N CYS A 108 3.08 -8.39 -4.68
CA CYS A 108 2.03 -7.89 -3.80
C CYS A 108 1.19 -9.03 -3.21
N ARG A 109 1.72 -10.23 -3.15
CA ARG A 109 1.01 -11.39 -2.65
C ARG A 109 0.54 -11.19 -1.21
N GLY A 110 -0.47 -11.94 -0.84
CA GLY A 110 -0.94 -11.95 0.54
C GLY A 110 0.06 -12.61 1.49
N ILE A 111 -0.18 -12.43 2.76
CA ILE A 111 0.65 -12.97 3.84
C ILE A 111 0.17 -14.40 4.14
N THR A 112 1.10 -15.34 4.24
CA THR A 112 0.78 -16.72 4.60
C THR A 112 0.44 -16.83 6.09
N VAL A 113 -0.20 -17.92 6.47
CA VAL A 113 -0.54 -18.19 7.87
C VAL A 113 0.73 -18.19 8.74
N ALA A 114 1.78 -18.86 8.27
CA ALA A 114 3.04 -18.94 9.02
C ALA A 114 3.67 -17.55 9.19
N GLU A 115 3.65 -16.74 8.14
CA GLU A 115 4.17 -15.37 8.21
C GLU A 115 3.37 -14.52 9.18
N LEU A 116 2.05 -14.64 9.12
CA LEU A 116 1.16 -13.89 10.01
C LEU A 116 1.43 -14.21 11.48
N GLN A 117 1.69 -15.47 11.77
CA GLN A 117 2.01 -15.89 13.13
C GLN A 117 3.34 -15.32 13.64
N GLY A 118 4.25 -14.98 12.72
CA GLY A 118 5.54 -14.38 13.08
C GLY A 118 5.50 -12.87 13.31
N ILE A 119 4.37 -12.23 13.07
CA ILE A 119 4.24 -10.77 13.23
C ILE A 119 3.80 -10.44 14.65
N ASP A 120 4.52 -9.51 15.28
CA ASP A 120 4.13 -8.97 16.59
C ASP A 120 3.21 -7.77 16.37
N PHE A 121 1.91 -8.00 16.52
CA PHE A 121 0.90 -6.97 16.27
C PHE A 121 0.96 -5.82 17.27
N ASN A 122 1.56 -6.04 18.43
CA ASN A 122 1.71 -4.99 19.44
C ASN A 122 2.70 -3.91 18.98
N LYS A 123 3.57 -4.23 18.03
CA LYS A 123 4.55 -3.29 17.50
C LYS A 123 4.09 -2.58 16.23
N LEU A 124 2.90 -2.89 15.76
CA LEU A 124 2.35 -2.23 14.57
C LEU A 124 1.70 -0.91 14.97
N ASP A 125 1.87 0.10 14.10
CA ASP A 125 1.25 1.41 14.29
C ASP A 125 -0.06 1.45 13.49
N PHE A 126 -1.19 1.38 14.17
CA PHE A 126 -2.51 1.38 13.56
C PHE A 126 -3.12 2.78 13.48
N THR A 127 -2.33 3.83 13.66
CA THR A 127 -2.83 5.21 13.70
C THR A 127 -3.72 5.56 12.52
N ASN A 128 -3.28 5.24 11.29
CA ASN A 128 -4.05 5.57 10.09
C ASN A 128 -5.42 4.88 10.07
N PHE A 129 -5.46 3.63 10.51
CA PHE A 129 -6.70 2.87 10.58
C PHE A 129 -7.63 3.41 11.69
N MET A 130 -7.06 3.74 12.83
CA MET A 130 -7.81 4.27 13.97
C MET A 130 -8.38 5.65 13.68
N GLU A 131 -7.64 6.50 12.98
CA GLU A 131 -8.12 7.81 12.58
C GLU A 131 -9.37 7.70 11.70
N ASP A 132 -9.40 6.72 10.79
CA ASP A 132 -10.58 6.49 9.95
C ASP A 132 -11.79 6.06 10.80
N LEU A 133 -11.57 5.17 11.75
CA LEU A 133 -12.66 4.74 12.64
C LEU A 133 -13.23 5.91 13.44
N ILE A 134 -12.34 6.74 14.00
CA ILE A 134 -12.75 7.89 14.81
C ILE A 134 -13.51 8.89 13.93
N ASN A 135 -12.97 9.22 12.76
CA ASN A 135 -13.56 10.24 11.88
C ASN A 135 -14.86 9.77 11.23
N ASN A 136 -14.93 8.53 10.81
CA ASN A 136 -16.08 8.01 10.07
C ASN A 136 -17.22 7.54 10.97
N GLN A 137 -16.88 7.05 12.16
CA GLN A 137 -17.87 6.50 13.10
C GLN A 137 -18.11 7.40 14.29
N LYS A 138 -17.42 8.54 14.37
CA LYS A 138 -17.52 9.52 15.45
C LYS A 138 -17.25 8.90 16.83
N ILE A 139 -16.31 7.96 16.87
CA ILE A 139 -15.86 7.34 18.11
C ILE A 139 -14.92 8.33 18.83
N PRO A 140 -15.10 8.59 20.15
CA PRO A 140 -14.20 9.49 20.86
C PRO A 140 -12.76 8.99 20.85
N ASP A 141 -11.82 9.93 20.73
CA ASP A 141 -10.41 9.61 20.81
C ASP A 141 -10.07 9.22 22.24
N ASN A 142 -9.80 7.94 22.45
CA ASN A 142 -9.54 7.37 23.77
C ASN A 142 -8.46 6.30 23.62
N SER A 143 -7.34 6.51 24.33
CA SER A 143 -6.21 5.60 24.23
C SER A 143 -6.56 4.18 24.69
N GLU A 144 -7.42 4.04 25.70
CA GLU A 144 -7.89 2.74 26.14
C GLU A 144 -8.69 2.04 25.05
N LEU A 145 -9.59 2.76 24.39
CA LEU A 145 -10.36 2.22 23.25
C LEU A 145 -9.42 1.79 22.13
N THR A 146 -8.38 2.57 21.84
CA THR A 146 -7.39 2.23 20.82
C THR A 146 -6.69 0.93 21.16
N GLU A 147 -6.26 0.76 22.41
CA GLU A 147 -5.58 -0.47 22.83
C GLU A 147 -6.51 -1.68 22.77
N LYS A 148 -7.77 -1.52 23.15
CA LYS A 148 -8.77 -2.60 23.03
C LYS A 148 -9.01 -2.97 21.58
N THR A 149 -9.04 -1.98 20.68
CA THR A 149 -9.22 -2.24 19.26
C THR A 149 -8.02 -2.98 18.67
N LYS A 150 -6.80 -2.61 19.04
CA LYS A 150 -5.60 -3.33 18.63
C LYS A 150 -5.64 -4.79 19.10
N ALA A 151 -6.02 -5.01 20.35
CA ALA A 151 -6.11 -6.36 20.91
C ALA A 151 -7.17 -7.18 20.15
N ARG A 152 -8.29 -6.58 19.81
CA ARG A 152 -9.35 -7.26 19.07
C ARG A 152 -8.92 -7.61 17.66
N ILE A 153 -8.22 -6.71 16.98
CA ILE A 153 -7.70 -6.97 15.63
C ILE A 153 -6.72 -8.14 15.68
N LYS A 154 -5.79 -8.11 16.65
CA LYS A 154 -4.83 -9.19 16.84
C LYS A 154 -5.53 -10.53 17.08
N GLU A 155 -6.54 -10.55 17.94
CA GLU A 155 -7.30 -11.75 18.24
C GLU A 155 -7.98 -12.30 16.98
N LEU A 156 -8.65 -11.45 16.22
CA LEU A 156 -9.34 -11.87 15.00
C LEU A 156 -8.38 -12.45 13.96
N LEU A 157 -7.22 -11.81 13.78
CA LEU A 157 -6.22 -12.28 12.84
C LEU A 157 -5.62 -13.60 13.30
N THR A 158 -5.38 -13.76 14.60
CA THR A 158 -4.85 -15.00 15.16
C THR A 158 -5.85 -16.16 14.99
N GLN A 159 -7.12 -15.91 15.25
CA GLN A 159 -8.17 -16.90 15.06
C GLN A 159 -8.29 -17.29 13.59
N SER A 160 -8.22 -16.32 12.69
CA SER A 160 -8.28 -16.59 11.26
C SER A 160 -7.10 -17.44 10.79
N SER A 161 -5.93 -17.22 11.35
CA SER A 161 -4.73 -17.96 10.97
C SER A 161 -4.63 -19.34 11.63
N ALA A 162 -5.38 -19.57 12.72
CA ALA A 162 -5.36 -20.85 13.44
C ALA A 162 -6.19 -21.92 12.75
N LYS A 163 -6.96 -21.57 11.76
CA LYS A 163 -7.76 -22.51 10.98
C LYS A 163 -7.02 -22.88 9.70
#